data_d17209f4a742827538989e8f7a25dfe6
#
_entry.id   d17209f4a742827538989e8f7a25dfe6
#
_cell.length_a   1.000
_cell.length_b   1.000
_cell.length_c   1.000
_cell.angle_alpha   90.00
_cell.angle_beta   90.00
_cell.angle_gamma   90.00
#
_symmetry.space_group_name_H-M   'P 1'
#
loop_
_entity.id
_entity.type
_entity.pdbx_description
1 polymer ?
#
loop_
_entity_poly.entity_id
_entity_poly.type
_entity_poly.pdbx_seq_one_letter_code
_entity_poly.pdbx_strand_id
1 'polypeptide(L)'
;MKKRTRIALAAAAAVGLVLSAAPAQAHGGSTPAGTTVDVAVAASGGGTPDRNPRDYDILVQAILATGLDGALADTSKTYTVFAPNDRAFLRLVGDLTGSVPASEADALAAITATFSTDEIANVLLYHVVAGKKLGPVKVITSKSLTMANGGTVAPRGITLRDETPALADPRLVLWKINIPATNGVIHTIDRVLVPAS
;
A
#
# COMPACT_ATOMS: atom_id res chain seq x y z
N MET A 1 70.15 -7.83 62.25
CA MET A 1 69.53 -7.97 60.88
C MET A 1 68.03 -7.89 61.06
N LYS A 2 67.41 -6.74 60.64
CA LYS A 2 65.97 -6.44 60.91
C LYS A 2 65.15 -6.81 59.70
N LYS A 3 64.28 -7.82 59.80
CA LYS A 3 63.28 -8.14 58.78
C LYS A 3 62.11 -7.18 58.94
N ARG A 4 61.79 -6.43 57.89
CA ARG A 4 60.62 -5.58 57.81
C ARG A 4 59.47 -6.33 57.13
N THR A 5 58.44 -6.61 57.91
CA THR A 5 57.20 -7.19 57.44
C THR A 5 56.39 -6.06 56.76
N ARG A 6 56.06 -6.27 55.51
CA ARG A 6 55.14 -5.37 54.77
C ARG A 6 53.73 -5.99 54.84
N ILE A 7 52.80 -5.27 55.39
CA ILE A 7 51.41 -5.56 55.44
C ILE A 7 50.80 -5.10 54.10
N ALA A 8 50.23 -6.00 53.36
CA ALA A 8 49.50 -5.70 52.14
C ALA A 8 48.04 -5.42 52.48
N LEU A 9 47.59 -4.22 52.17
CA LEU A 9 46.19 -3.80 52.31
C LEU A 9 45.43 -4.27 51.09
N ALA A 10 44.51 -5.20 51.27
CA ALA A 10 43.61 -5.66 50.21
C ALA A 10 42.46 -4.67 50.07
N ALA A 11 42.40 -3.97 48.96
CA ALA A 11 41.26 -3.14 48.57
C ALA A 11 40.18 -4.05 47.92
N ALA A 12 39.06 -4.22 48.58
CA ALA A 12 37.86 -4.89 48.01
C ALA A 12 37.21 -3.94 47.04
N ALA A 13 37.29 -4.23 45.76
CA ALA A 13 36.51 -3.58 44.71
C ALA A 13 35.10 -4.13 44.69
N ALA A 14 34.11 -3.38 45.12
CA ALA A 14 32.70 -3.67 44.94
C ALA A 14 32.33 -3.45 43.46
N VAL A 15 32.13 -4.51 42.74
CA VAL A 15 31.57 -4.46 41.38
C VAL A 15 30.07 -4.22 41.50
N GLY A 16 29.66 -2.97 41.30
CA GLY A 16 28.25 -2.60 41.17
C GLY A 16 27.71 -3.10 39.83
N LEU A 17 26.85 -4.11 39.91
CA LEU A 17 26.09 -4.61 38.77
C LEU A 17 25.04 -3.56 38.42
N VAL A 18 25.34 -2.69 37.45
CA VAL A 18 24.34 -1.79 36.87
C VAL A 18 23.45 -2.63 35.94
N LEU A 19 22.28 -3.02 36.42
CA LEU A 19 21.22 -3.56 35.57
C LEU A 19 20.76 -2.42 34.66
N SER A 20 21.33 -2.34 33.46
CA SER A 20 20.76 -1.54 32.38
C SER A 20 19.43 -2.20 31.98
N ALA A 21 18.33 -1.65 32.47
CA ALA A 21 17.03 -1.92 31.91
C ALA A 21 17.03 -1.40 30.46
N ALA A 22 17.16 -2.31 29.48
CA ALA A 22 16.89 -1.98 28.10
C ALA A 22 15.46 -1.46 28.01
N PRO A 23 15.19 -0.30 27.38
CA PRO A 23 13.82 0.11 27.16
C PRO A 23 13.14 -0.97 26.35
N ALA A 24 12.01 -1.49 26.87
CA ALA A 24 11.10 -2.33 26.12
C ALA A 24 10.75 -1.57 24.84
N GLN A 25 11.24 -2.04 23.70
CA GLN A 25 10.83 -1.52 22.42
C GLN A 25 9.33 -1.82 22.31
N ALA A 26 8.51 -0.80 22.59
CA ALA A 26 7.14 -0.81 22.18
C ALA A 26 7.13 -1.19 20.69
N HIS A 27 6.31 -2.16 20.31
CA HIS A 27 6.04 -2.48 18.92
C HIS A 27 5.37 -1.23 18.34
N GLY A 28 6.20 -0.26 17.96
CA GLY A 28 5.80 1.01 17.40
C GLY A 28 5.15 0.71 16.06
N GLY A 29 3.87 0.98 15.98
CA GLY A 29 3.24 1.13 14.68
C GLY A 29 4.10 2.10 13.88
N SER A 30 4.60 1.67 12.72
CA SER A 30 5.43 2.49 11.85
C SER A 30 4.72 3.82 11.64
N THR A 31 5.39 4.94 11.98
CA THR A 31 4.87 6.26 11.64
C THR A 31 4.70 6.31 10.13
N PRO A 32 3.51 6.69 9.61
CA PRO A 32 3.30 6.72 8.18
C PRO A 32 4.33 7.63 7.50
N ALA A 33 4.97 7.14 6.45
CA ALA A 33 6.06 7.82 5.76
C ALA A 33 5.58 8.96 4.82
N GLY A 34 4.26 9.22 4.75
CA GLY A 34 3.67 10.22 3.88
C GLY A 34 2.20 9.93 3.59
N THR A 35 1.62 10.65 2.65
CA THR A 35 0.26 10.45 2.15
C THR A 35 0.12 9.11 1.43
N THR A 36 -1.11 8.73 1.05
CA THR A 36 -1.33 7.52 0.25
C THR A 36 -0.58 7.55 -1.09
N VAL A 37 -0.42 8.72 -1.69
CA VAL A 37 0.37 8.90 -2.92
C VAL A 37 1.85 8.74 -2.64
N ASP A 38 2.38 9.41 -1.60
CA ASP A 38 3.81 9.30 -1.24
C ASP A 38 4.22 7.86 -0.93
N VAL A 39 3.36 7.12 -0.23
CA VAL A 39 3.59 5.71 0.09
C VAL A 39 3.61 4.84 -1.18
N ALA A 40 2.71 5.09 -2.13
CA ALA A 40 2.69 4.37 -3.41
C ALA A 40 3.95 4.68 -4.23
N VAL A 41 4.31 5.96 -4.37
CA VAL A 41 5.54 6.41 -5.07
C VAL A 41 6.80 5.81 -4.44
N ALA A 42 6.91 5.86 -3.11
CA ALA A 42 8.07 5.28 -2.41
C ALA A 42 8.17 3.75 -2.59
N ALA A 43 7.02 3.06 -2.60
CA ALA A 43 6.97 1.60 -2.79
C ALA A 43 7.27 1.16 -4.23
N SER A 44 7.22 2.08 -5.18
CA SER A 44 7.49 1.90 -6.62
C SER A 44 8.86 2.45 -7.04
N GLY A 45 9.73 2.81 -6.10
CA GLY A 45 11.03 3.38 -6.45
C GLY A 45 10.95 4.70 -7.24
N GLY A 46 9.80 5.39 -7.21
CA GLY A 46 9.55 6.64 -7.93
C GLY A 46 8.50 6.54 -9.03
N GLY A 47 7.90 5.36 -9.25
CA GLY A 47 6.82 5.16 -10.22
C GLY A 47 7.30 5.10 -11.67
N THR A 48 8.52 4.67 -11.92
CA THR A 48 9.02 4.44 -13.27
C THR A 48 8.86 2.97 -13.63
N PRO A 49 8.11 2.61 -14.69
CA PRO A 49 7.90 1.22 -15.08
C PRO A 49 9.21 0.43 -15.17
N ASP A 50 9.28 -0.68 -14.46
CA ASP A 50 10.45 -1.52 -14.35
C ASP A 50 10.14 -3.01 -14.61
N ARG A 51 10.68 -3.96 -13.87
CA ARG A 51 10.42 -5.40 -14.00
C ARG A 51 9.85 -6.02 -12.74
N ASN A 52 9.48 -5.22 -11.76
CA ASN A 52 8.93 -5.69 -10.50
C ASN A 52 7.39 -5.64 -10.49
N PRO A 53 6.67 -6.65 -10.95
CA PRO A 53 5.21 -6.61 -11.11
C PRO A 53 4.45 -6.62 -9.78
N ARG A 54 5.12 -6.34 -8.65
CA ARG A 54 4.53 -6.36 -7.30
C ARG A 54 4.47 -5.01 -6.64
N ASP A 55 4.92 -3.97 -7.28
CA ASP A 55 4.82 -2.57 -6.82
C ASP A 55 3.69 -1.83 -7.54
N TYR A 56 3.80 -0.53 -7.80
CA TYR A 56 2.67 0.30 -8.21
C TYR A 56 3.04 1.32 -9.30
N ASP A 57 4.02 1.02 -10.14
CA ASP A 57 4.51 1.96 -11.17
C ASP A 57 3.38 2.44 -12.08
N ILE A 58 2.58 1.51 -12.62
CA ILE A 58 1.47 1.84 -13.52
C ILE A 58 0.40 2.65 -12.76
N LEU A 59 0.10 2.30 -11.50
CA LEU A 59 -0.84 3.06 -10.68
C LEU A 59 -0.37 4.49 -10.45
N VAL A 60 0.90 4.69 -10.12
CA VAL A 60 1.50 6.02 -9.90
C VAL A 60 1.44 6.84 -11.18
N GLN A 61 1.81 6.27 -12.32
CA GLN A 61 1.71 6.95 -13.63
C GLN A 61 0.27 7.32 -13.98
N ALA A 62 -0.70 6.44 -13.71
CA ALA A 62 -2.11 6.72 -13.95
C ALA A 62 -2.64 7.85 -13.04
N ILE A 63 -2.24 7.89 -11.76
CA ILE A 63 -2.60 8.98 -10.84
C ILE A 63 -2.05 10.31 -11.34
N LEU A 64 -0.79 10.37 -11.77
CA LEU A 64 -0.14 11.57 -12.30
C LEU A 64 -0.78 12.03 -13.62
N ALA A 65 -1.04 11.10 -14.54
CA ALA A 65 -1.66 11.39 -15.82
C ALA A 65 -3.09 11.95 -15.71
N THR A 66 -3.81 11.59 -14.65
CA THR A 66 -5.17 12.07 -14.38
C THR A 66 -5.24 13.32 -13.48
N GLY A 67 -4.09 13.77 -12.93
CA GLY A 67 -4.03 14.90 -11.99
C GLY A 67 -4.71 14.64 -10.64
N LEU A 68 -4.93 13.38 -10.27
CA LEU A 68 -5.54 12.99 -9.00
C LEU A 68 -4.58 13.00 -7.82
N ASP A 69 -3.27 13.16 -8.07
CA ASP A 69 -2.20 13.17 -7.07
C ASP A 69 -2.46 14.19 -5.95
N GLY A 70 -2.78 15.44 -6.30
CA GLY A 70 -3.08 16.49 -5.33
C GLY A 70 -4.32 16.18 -4.47
N ALA A 71 -5.39 15.64 -5.08
CA ALA A 71 -6.61 15.29 -4.37
C ALA A 71 -6.41 14.10 -3.41
N LEU A 72 -5.65 13.10 -3.83
CA LEU A 72 -5.34 11.90 -3.02
C LEU A 72 -4.23 12.15 -1.98
N ALA A 73 -3.42 13.19 -2.15
CA ALA A 73 -2.43 13.64 -1.18
C ALA A 73 -3.00 14.61 -0.12
N ASP A 74 -4.26 15.03 -0.24
CA ASP A 74 -4.91 15.96 0.69
C ASP A 74 -4.98 15.36 2.12
N THR A 75 -4.21 15.93 3.04
CA THR A 75 -4.13 15.48 4.44
C THR A 75 -5.33 15.91 5.29
N SER A 76 -6.19 16.79 4.79
CA SER A 76 -7.45 17.16 5.44
C SER A 76 -8.54 16.10 5.28
N LYS A 77 -8.32 15.15 4.37
CA LYS A 77 -9.24 14.06 4.05
C LYS A 77 -8.66 12.71 4.48
N THR A 78 -9.53 11.72 4.58
CA THR A 78 -9.13 10.36 4.94
C THR A 78 -9.55 9.38 3.86
N TYR A 79 -8.66 8.43 3.52
CA TYR A 79 -8.89 7.48 2.44
C TYR A 79 -8.61 6.04 2.85
N THR A 80 -9.35 5.12 2.24
CA THR A 80 -8.92 3.74 2.08
C THR A 80 -8.69 3.50 0.60
N VAL A 81 -7.48 3.13 0.23
CA VAL A 81 -7.08 2.90 -1.16
C VAL A 81 -6.88 1.41 -1.38
N PHE A 82 -7.58 0.85 -2.36
CA PHE A 82 -7.32 -0.48 -2.89
C PHE A 82 -6.33 -0.33 -4.05
N ALA A 83 -5.05 -0.57 -3.80
CA ALA A 83 -3.99 -0.32 -4.77
C ALA A 83 -3.71 -1.58 -5.62
N PRO A 84 -4.08 -1.62 -6.91
CA PRO A 84 -3.65 -2.69 -7.79
C PRO A 84 -2.13 -2.63 -7.98
N ASN A 85 -1.46 -3.77 -7.86
CA ASN A 85 -0.06 -3.86 -8.24
C ASN A 85 0.08 -3.94 -9.77
N ASP A 86 1.32 -3.83 -10.30
CA ASP A 86 1.55 -3.79 -11.74
C ASP A 86 1.10 -5.06 -12.43
N ARG A 87 1.23 -6.22 -11.77
CA ARG A 87 0.66 -7.48 -12.27
C ARG A 87 -0.86 -7.39 -12.49
N ALA A 88 -1.58 -6.61 -11.69
CA ALA A 88 -3.02 -6.43 -11.85
C ALA A 88 -3.35 -5.74 -13.17
N PHE A 89 -2.57 -4.74 -13.55
CA PHE A 89 -2.72 -4.04 -14.83
C PHE A 89 -2.31 -4.90 -16.02
N LEU A 90 -1.21 -5.66 -15.91
CA LEU A 90 -0.81 -6.62 -16.95
C LEU A 90 -1.93 -7.64 -17.22
N ARG A 91 -2.59 -8.12 -16.16
CA ARG A 91 -3.74 -9.02 -16.28
C ARG A 91 -4.94 -8.33 -16.91
N LEU A 92 -5.26 -7.10 -16.50
CA LEU A 92 -6.36 -6.35 -17.08
C LEU A 92 -6.21 -6.21 -18.60
N VAL A 93 -5.05 -5.78 -19.06
CA VAL A 93 -4.78 -5.66 -20.50
C VAL A 93 -4.88 -7.03 -21.19
N GLY A 94 -4.35 -8.09 -20.55
CA GLY A 94 -4.47 -9.46 -21.06
C GLY A 94 -5.94 -9.92 -21.18
N ASP A 95 -6.76 -9.63 -20.16
CA ASP A 95 -8.19 -9.99 -20.14
C ASP A 95 -8.97 -9.22 -21.23
N LEU A 96 -8.59 -7.96 -21.51
CA LEU A 96 -9.25 -7.10 -22.52
C LEU A 96 -8.82 -7.38 -23.96
N THR A 97 -7.55 -7.74 -24.18
CA THR A 97 -6.96 -7.86 -25.52
C THR A 97 -6.67 -9.29 -25.94
N GLY A 98 -6.78 -10.25 -25.01
CA GLY A 98 -6.40 -11.65 -25.22
C GLY A 98 -4.88 -11.90 -25.16
N SER A 99 -4.05 -10.89 -24.91
CA SER A 99 -2.60 -11.01 -24.83
C SER A 99 -2.03 -10.21 -23.68
N VAL A 100 -1.30 -10.88 -22.79
CA VAL A 100 -0.64 -10.21 -21.66
C VAL A 100 0.56 -9.40 -22.18
N PRO A 101 0.68 -8.09 -21.84
CA PRO A 101 1.79 -7.27 -22.25
C PRO A 101 3.14 -7.82 -21.77
N ALA A 102 4.21 -7.58 -22.54
CA ALA A 102 5.55 -8.06 -22.21
C ALA A 102 6.22 -7.23 -21.09
N SER A 103 5.76 -5.99 -20.89
CA SER A 103 6.29 -5.07 -19.87
C SER A 103 5.20 -4.18 -19.28
N GLU A 104 5.50 -3.54 -18.17
CA GLU A 104 4.65 -2.52 -17.54
C GLU A 104 4.49 -1.29 -18.45
N ALA A 105 5.55 -0.90 -19.16
CA ALA A 105 5.48 0.19 -20.14
C ALA A 105 4.50 -0.13 -21.29
N ASP A 106 4.49 -1.38 -21.78
CA ASP A 106 3.54 -1.80 -22.81
C ASP A 106 2.11 -1.80 -22.27
N ALA A 107 1.91 -2.23 -21.02
CA ALA A 107 0.59 -2.20 -20.36
C ALA A 107 0.09 -0.76 -20.20
N LEU A 108 0.94 0.14 -19.71
CA LEU A 108 0.61 1.55 -19.56
C LEU A 108 0.27 2.19 -20.92
N ALA A 109 1.06 1.93 -21.95
CA ALA A 109 0.80 2.40 -23.30
C ALA A 109 -0.55 1.89 -23.86
N ALA A 110 -0.87 0.60 -23.63
CA ALA A 110 -2.13 0.02 -24.05
C ALA A 110 -3.34 0.66 -23.34
N ILE A 111 -3.21 0.91 -22.01
CA ILE A 111 -4.27 1.56 -21.21
C ILE A 111 -4.50 2.99 -21.72
N THR A 112 -3.44 3.79 -21.87
CA THR A 112 -3.57 5.20 -22.29
C THR A 112 -3.97 5.36 -23.74
N ALA A 113 -3.75 4.36 -24.61
CA ALA A 113 -4.23 4.34 -25.99
C ALA A 113 -5.70 3.94 -26.08
N THR A 114 -6.23 3.17 -25.12
CA THR A 114 -7.57 2.60 -25.15
C THR A 114 -8.59 3.46 -24.40
N PHE A 115 -8.20 4.02 -23.26
CA PHE A 115 -9.07 4.77 -22.37
C PHE A 115 -8.70 6.25 -22.33
N SER A 116 -9.71 7.10 -22.29
CA SER A 116 -9.54 8.53 -22.03
C SER A 116 -9.07 8.79 -20.60
N THR A 117 -8.49 9.97 -20.37
CA THR A 117 -8.07 10.41 -19.02
C THR A 117 -9.23 10.38 -18.02
N ASP A 118 -10.44 10.75 -18.43
CA ASP A 118 -11.63 10.75 -17.57
C ASP A 118 -12.07 9.32 -17.20
N GLU A 119 -11.99 8.37 -18.14
CA GLU A 119 -12.27 6.96 -17.85
C GLU A 119 -11.23 6.37 -16.89
N ILE A 120 -9.94 6.68 -17.09
CA ILE A 120 -8.88 6.27 -16.17
C ILE A 120 -9.12 6.89 -14.79
N ALA A 121 -9.47 8.18 -14.70
CA ALA A 121 -9.79 8.84 -13.43
C ALA A 121 -10.99 8.20 -12.73
N ASN A 122 -12.05 7.85 -13.47
CA ASN A 122 -13.22 7.16 -12.92
C ASN A 122 -12.84 5.79 -12.34
N VAL A 123 -12.02 5.01 -13.04
CA VAL A 123 -11.49 3.72 -12.54
C VAL A 123 -10.63 3.94 -11.29
N LEU A 124 -9.74 4.95 -11.26
CA LEU A 124 -8.92 5.26 -10.09
C LEU A 124 -9.78 5.64 -8.88
N LEU A 125 -10.82 6.47 -9.06
CA LEU A 125 -11.76 6.82 -8.00
C LEU A 125 -12.59 5.62 -7.53
N TYR A 126 -12.83 4.63 -8.39
CA TYR A 126 -13.45 3.36 -8.02
C TYR A 126 -12.56 2.46 -7.17
N HIS A 127 -11.29 2.82 -6.97
CA HIS A 127 -10.36 2.16 -6.06
C HIS A 127 -10.25 2.84 -4.69
N VAL A 128 -10.98 3.93 -4.46
CA VAL A 128 -10.86 4.77 -3.27
C VAL A 128 -12.18 4.81 -2.50
N VAL A 129 -12.12 4.55 -1.19
CA VAL A 129 -13.21 4.89 -0.26
C VAL A 129 -12.83 6.19 0.43
N ALA A 130 -13.61 7.24 0.17
CA ALA A 130 -13.38 8.56 0.76
C ALA A 130 -13.98 8.68 2.18
N GLY A 131 -13.35 9.48 3.04
CA GLY A 131 -13.83 9.80 4.38
C GLY A 131 -13.66 8.69 5.42
N LYS A 132 -13.02 7.57 5.07
CA LYS A 132 -12.88 6.42 5.99
C LYS A 132 -11.51 5.76 5.88
N LYS A 133 -10.93 5.43 7.04
CA LYS A 133 -9.76 4.56 7.16
C LYS A 133 -10.22 3.18 7.63
N LEU A 134 -10.37 2.24 6.70
CA LEU A 134 -10.88 0.91 6.96
C LEU A 134 -9.72 -0.09 7.08
N GLY A 135 -9.51 -0.65 8.26
CA GLY A 135 -8.57 -1.76 8.42
C GLY A 135 -9.10 -3.07 7.80
N PRO A 136 -8.25 -4.10 7.65
CA PRO A 136 -8.58 -5.33 6.92
C PRO A 136 -9.87 -6.01 7.41
N VAL A 137 -10.05 -6.11 8.72
CA VAL A 137 -11.25 -6.73 9.31
C VAL A 137 -12.51 -5.97 8.91
N LYS A 138 -12.45 -4.62 8.94
CA LYS A 138 -13.60 -3.80 8.56
C LYS A 138 -13.92 -3.93 7.08
N VAL A 139 -12.90 -4.03 6.22
CA VAL A 139 -13.08 -4.29 4.80
C VAL A 139 -13.80 -5.63 4.58
N ILE A 140 -13.23 -6.73 5.06
CA ILE A 140 -13.74 -8.09 4.77
C ILE A 140 -15.11 -8.40 5.39
N THR A 141 -15.51 -7.67 6.44
CA THR A 141 -16.82 -7.81 7.09
C THR A 141 -17.87 -6.82 6.59
N SER A 142 -17.50 -5.87 5.74
CA SER A 142 -18.45 -4.93 5.14
C SER A 142 -19.32 -5.65 4.10
N LYS A 143 -20.62 -5.34 4.10
CA LYS A 143 -21.55 -5.87 3.07
C LYS A 143 -21.34 -5.20 1.73
N SER A 144 -21.06 -3.90 1.75
CA SER A 144 -20.81 -3.06 0.59
C SER A 144 -19.93 -1.87 1.00
N LEU A 145 -19.10 -1.42 0.09
CA LEU A 145 -18.27 -0.21 0.19
C LEU A 145 -18.69 0.74 -0.92
N THR A 146 -18.98 1.98 -0.59
CA THR A 146 -19.23 3.04 -1.58
C THR A 146 -17.90 3.66 -1.96
N MET A 147 -17.59 3.68 -3.23
CA MET A 147 -16.35 4.17 -3.79
C MET A 147 -16.44 5.68 -4.10
N ALA A 148 -15.32 6.34 -4.29
CA ALA A 148 -15.27 7.79 -4.49
C ALA A 148 -15.94 8.26 -5.79
N ASN A 149 -16.06 7.41 -6.80
CA ASN A 149 -16.83 7.67 -8.02
C ASN A 149 -18.34 7.43 -7.87
N GLY A 150 -18.81 6.96 -6.71
CA GLY A 150 -20.21 6.65 -6.42
C GLY A 150 -20.59 5.18 -6.65
N GLY A 151 -19.78 4.39 -7.32
CA GLY A 151 -19.99 2.96 -7.50
C GLY A 151 -19.81 2.16 -6.21
N THR A 152 -20.03 0.86 -6.27
CA THR A 152 -20.02 -0.03 -5.10
C THR A 152 -19.14 -1.25 -5.30
N VAL A 153 -18.48 -1.67 -4.22
CA VAL A 153 -17.72 -2.92 -4.14
C VAL A 153 -18.27 -3.76 -2.98
N ALA A 154 -18.56 -5.03 -3.23
CA ALA A 154 -19.09 -5.96 -2.23
C ALA A 154 -18.02 -6.98 -1.80
N PRO A 155 -17.36 -6.79 -0.63
CA PRO A 155 -16.39 -7.76 -0.13
C PRO A 155 -17.02 -9.11 0.18
N ARG A 156 -16.31 -10.20 -0.17
CA ARG A 156 -16.62 -11.58 0.15
C ARG A 156 -15.36 -12.25 0.71
N GLY A 157 -15.11 -12.09 2.01
CA GLY A 157 -13.83 -12.40 2.61
C GLY A 157 -12.74 -11.54 1.97
N ILE A 158 -11.71 -12.15 1.41
CA ILE A 158 -10.60 -11.43 0.75
C ILE A 158 -10.89 -11.03 -0.70
N THR A 159 -12.01 -11.47 -1.29
CA THR A 159 -12.43 -11.14 -2.66
C THR A 159 -13.28 -9.89 -2.64
N LEU A 160 -13.03 -8.97 -3.57
CA LEU A 160 -13.75 -7.71 -3.71
C LEU A 160 -14.59 -7.80 -4.99
N ARG A 161 -15.89 -8.08 -4.84
CA ARG A 161 -16.79 -8.14 -6.01
C ARG A 161 -17.07 -6.73 -6.49
N ASP A 162 -16.65 -6.45 -7.69
CA ASP A 162 -16.93 -5.20 -8.39
C ASP A 162 -18.23 -5.28 -9.24
N GLU A 163 -18.48 -4.27 -10.05
CA GLU A 163 -19.68 -4.13 -10.86
C GLU A 163 -19.52 -4.72 -12.26
N THR A 164 -18.37 -5.33 -12.59
CA THR A 164 -18.09 -5.90 -13.91
C THR A 164 -17.91 -7.42 -13.86
N PRO A 165 -18.99 -8.20 -13.81
CA PRO A 165 -18.92 -9.65 -13.62
C PRO A 165 -18.28 -10.42 -14.79
N ALA A 166 -17.98 -9.75 -15.90
CA ALA A 166 -17.29 -10.34 -17.05
C ALA A 166 -15.79 -10.55 -16.76
N LEU A 167 -15.22 -9.82 -15.79
CA LEU A 167 -13.84 -9.93 -15.36
C LEU A 167 -13.75 -10.66 -14.02
N ALA A 168 -12.57 -11.21 -13.73
CA ALA A 168 -12.36 -11.89 -12.46
C ALA A 168 -12.20 -10.89 -11.32
N ASP A 169 -12.98 -11.06 -10.25
CA ASP A 169 -12.95 -10.22 -9.06
C ASP A 169 -11.54 -10.08 -8.44
N PRO A 170 -11.12 -8.87 -8.03
CA PRO A 170 -9.87 -8.65 -7.30
C PRO A 170 -9.84 -9.34 -5.93
N ARG A 171 -8.63 -9.64 -5.47
CA ARG A 171 -8.38 -10.19 -4.14
C ARG A 171 -7.36 -9.36 -3.39
N LEU A 172 -7.55 -9.23 -2.07
CA LEU A 172 -6.57 -8.63 -1.17
C LEU A 172 -5.28 -9.46 -1.16
N VAL A 173 -4.16 -8.81 -1.35
CA VAL A 173 -2.81 -9.41 -1.24
C VAL A 173 -2.38 -9.39 0.23
N LEU A 174 -2.68 -10.46 0.99
CA LEU A 174 -2.66 -10.49 2.45
C LEU A 174 -1.33 -10.08 3.11
N TRP A 175 -0.21 -10.28 2.44
CA TRP A 175 1.11 -9.88 2.95
C TRP A 175 1.44 -8.39 2.68
N LYS A 176 0.58 -7.67 1.93
CA LYS A 176 0.77 -6.27 1.54
C LYS A 176 -0.54 -5.48 1.73
N ILE A 177 -1.17 -5.63 2.91
CA ILE A 177 -2.38 -4.91 3.29
C ILE A 177 -2.14 -4.08 4.54
N ASN A 178 -3.07 -3.16 4.82
CA ASN A 178 -3.03 -2.28 5.99
C ASN A 178 -1.76 -1.43 6.05
N ILE A 179 -1.27 -1.00 4.89
CA ILE A 179 -0.10 -0.13 4.78
C ILE A 179 -0.54 1.27 5.24
N PRO A 180 0.06 1.81 6.32
CA PRO A 180 -0.39 3.08 6.87
C PRO A 180 0.10 4.25 6.02
N ALA A 181 -0.77 5.26 5.87
CA ALA A 181 -0.45 6.57 5.32
C ALA A 181 -0.98 7.67 6.26
N THR A 182 -0.43 8.89 6.17
CA THR A 182 -0.85 10.02 7.02
C THR A 182 -2.32 10.37 6.82
N ASN A 183 -2.81 10.27 5.59
CA ASN A 183 -4.20 10.54 5.22
C ASN A 183 -5.01 9.26 4.94
N GLY A 184 -4.56 8.07 5.36
CA GLY A 184 -5.36 6.87 5.11
C GLY A 184 -4.67 5.53 5.34
N VAL A 185 -5.12 4.55 4.58
CA VAL A 185 -4.58 3.18 4.57
C VAL A 185 -4.66 2.61 3.15
N ILE A 186 -3.65 1.82 2.79
CA ILE A 186 -3.58 1.16 1.49
C ILE A 186 -3.72 -0.36 1.69
N HIS A 187 -4.53 -0.98 0.83
CA HIS A 187 -4.64 -2.44 0.69
C HIS A 187 -4.30 -2.83 -0.73
N THR A 188 -3.24 -3.59 -0.91
CA THR A 188 -2.85 -4.09 -2.23
C THR A 188 -3.85 -5.13 -2.72
N ILE A 189 -4.21 -5.05 -4.00
CA ILE A 189 -5.06 -6.00 -4.70
C ILE A 189 -4.36 -6.56 -5.94
N ASP A 190 -4.75 -7.78 -6.34
CA ASP A 190 -4.10 -8.55 -7.41
C ASP A 190 -4.75 -8.41 -8.80
N ARG A 191 -5.82 -7.62 -8.89
CA ARG A 191 -6.51 -7.21 -10.12
C ARG A 191 -7.04 -5.80 -9.98
N VAL A 192 -7.36 -5.16 -11.09
CA VAL A 192 -7.97 -3.83 -11.12
C VAL A 192 -9.48 -3.97 -10.85
N LEU A 193 -10.03 -3.11 -10.00
CA LEU A 193 -11.47 -2.96 -9.81
C LEU A 193 -12.05 -2.20 -11.03
N VAL A 194 -13.08 -2.75 -11.65
CA VAL A 194 -13.68 -2.14 -12.83
C VAL A 194 -15.12 -1.74 -12.53
N PRO A 195 -15.46 -0.42 -12.62
CA PRO A 195 -16.82 0.04 -12.43
C PRO A 195 -17.74 -0.44 -13.56
N ALA A 196 -19.05 -0.41 -13.35
CA ALA A 196 -20.01 -0.55 -14.44
C ALA A 196 -19.81 0.59 -15.46
N SER A 197 -19.98 0.27 -16.73
CA SER A 197 -19.95 1.22 -17.86
C SER A 197 -21.24 2.01 -17.97
#